data_64ee2081f98ed6bc4dbd415c65a25e20
#
_entry.id   64ee2081f98ed6bc4dbd415c65a25e20
#
_cell.length_a   1.000
_cell.length_b   1.000
_cell.length_c   1.000
_cell.angle_alpha   90.00
_cell.angle_beta   90.00
_cell.angle_gamma   90.00
#
_symmetry.space_group_name_H-M   'P 1'
#
loop_
_entity.id
_entity.type
_entity.pdbx_description
1 polymer ?
#
loop_
_entity_poly.entity_id
_entity_poly.type
_entity_poly.pdbx_seq_one_letter_code
_entity_poly.pdbx_strand_id
1 'polypeptide(L)'
;MKYVKSIFAALLFTVVLSIGAFAQSAPKVIAVVNQADWCSVCKGNGQRALGAFMENNKDGEISLVVNDVTDAETKKKSAFELQKLGIIKAMKNYEATGVIYFFDAKTKKPITQITVANSDEEIAYVISKVKRAVR
;
A
#
# COMPACT_ATOMS: atom_id res chain seq x y z
N MET A 1 -53.45 -21.77 33.91
CA MET A 1 -52.20 -22.24 33.38
C MET A 1 -51.99 -21.91 31.90
N LYS A 2 -52.42 -20.78 31.44
CA LYS A 2 -52.27 -20.41 30.03
C LYS A 2 -51.30 -19.24 29.77
N TYR A 3 -50.59 -18.78 30.74
CA TYR A 3 -49.76 -17.57 30.64
C TYR A 3 -48.25 -17.77 30.82
N VAL A 4 -47.79 -19.01 30.91
CA VAL A 4 -46.35 -19.31 31.12
C VAL A 4 -45.58 -19.56 29.82
N LYS A 5 -46.30 -19.59 28.66
CA LYS A 5 -45.63 -19.90 27.36
C LYS A 5 -45.20 -18.70 26.55
N SER A 6 -45.43 -17.46 27.04
CA SER A 6 -45.10 -16.26 26.24
C SER A 6 -43.90 -15.46 26.74
N ILE A 7 -43.20 -15.87 27.80
CA ILE A 7 -42.07 -15.13 28.36
C ILE A 7 -40.73 -15.66 27.89
N PHE A 8 -40.69 -16.81 27.22
CA PHE A 8 -39.42 -17.40 26.77
C PHE A 8 -39.00 -17.02 25.34
N ALA A 9 -39.80 -16.23 24.63
CA ALA A 9 -39.49 -15.88 23.23
C ALA A 9 -38.84 -14.48 23.08
N ALA A 10 -38.62 -13.72 24.14
CA ALA A 10 -38.13 -12.34 24.04
C ALA A 10 -36.67 -12.15 24.47
N LEU A 11 -35.93 -13.23 24.78
CA LEU A 11 -34.56 -13.11 25.35
C LEU A 11 -33.48 -13.67 24.43
N LEU A 12 -33.74 -13.80 23.15
CA LEU A 12 -32.82 -14.47 22.20
C LEU A 12 -32.46 -13.61 20.99
N PHE A 13 -32.45 -12.28 21.11
CA PHE A 13 -32.09 -11.46 19.97
C PHE A 13 -31.34 -10.16 20.32
N THR A 14 -30.32 -10.27 21.17
CA THR A 14 -29.32 -9.21 21.30
C THR A 14 -27.91 -9.77 21.45
N VAL A 15 -27.53 -10.71 20.57
CA VAL A 15 -26.10 -10.81 20.21
C VAL A 15 -25.91 -9.82 19.09
N VAL A 16 -25.80 -8.56 19.44
CA VAL A 16 -25.16 -7.57 18.57
C VAL A 16 -23.75 -8.07 18.35
N LEU A 17 -23.55 -8.69 17.19
CA LEU A 17 -22.24 -8.88 16.60
C LEU A 17 -21.64 -7.48 16.45
N SER A 18 -20.99 -6.99 17.48
CA SER A 18 -19.98 -5.95 17.35
C SER A 18 -18.83 -6.56 16.56
N ILE A 19 -19.03 -6.73 15.25
CA ILE A 19 -17.94 -6.81 14.31
C ILE A 19 -17.30 -5.44 14.46
N GLY A 20 -16.27 -5.38 15.31
CA GLY A 20 -15.39 -4.24 15.37
C GLY A 20 -14.88 -4.06 13.94
N ALA A 21 -15.44 -3.11 13.23
CA ALA A 21 -14.81 -2.59 12.04
C ALA A 21 -13.48 -2.03 12.54
N PHE A 22 -12.42 -2.81 12.41
CA PHE A 22 -11.07 -2.27 12.44
C PHE A 22 -11.03 -1.32 11.24
N ALA A 23 -11.35 -0.06 11.47
CA ALA A 23 -11.11 0.99 10.51
C ALA A 23 -9.60 1.05 10.34
N GLN A 24 -9.08 0.34 9.31
CA GLN A 24 -7.73 0.58 8.87
C GLN A 24 -7.67 2.05 8.50
N SER A 25 -6.82 2.80 9.21
CA SER A 25 -6.59 4.20 8.89
C SER A 25 -6.12 4.28 7.43
N ALA A 26 -6.63 5.27 6.68
CA ALA A 26 -6.22 5.48 5.31
C ALA A 26 -4.69 5.63 5.23
N PRO A 27 -4.03 5.06 4.21
CA PRO A 27 -2.60 5.19 4.04
C PRO A 27 -2.16 6.66 4.04
N LYS A 28 -1.06 6.95 4.71
CA LYS A 28 -0.49 8.31 4.78
C LYS A 28 0.55 8.57 3.70
N VAL A 29 1.12 7.50 3.17
CA VAL A 29 2.15 7.52 2.13
C VAL A 29 1.72 6.60 0.98
N ILE A 30 1.99 7.02 -0.24
CA ILE A 30 1.90 6.18 -1.45
C ILE A 30 3.32 5.88 -1.89
N ALA A 31 3.67 4.60 -2.02
CA ALA A 31 4.91 4.14 -2.61
C ALA A 31 4.61 3.54 -3.98
N VAL A 32 5.32 3.98 -5.00
CA VAL A 32 5.22 3.44 -6.37
C VAL A 32 6.56 2.84 -6.75
N VAL A 33 6.58 1.55 -7.04
CA VAL A 33 7.76 0.88 -7.59
C VAL A 33 7.60 0.72 -9.10
N ASN A 34 8.52 1.32 -9.86
CA ASN A 34 8.58 1.09 -11.31
C ASN A 34 9.35 -0.19 -11.59
N GLN A 35 8.70 -1.13 -12.26
CA GLN A 35 9.32 -2.40 -12.66
C GLN A 35 9.07 -2.69 -14.13
N ALA A 36 9.91 -3.55 -14.71
CA ALA A 36 9.73 -4.14 -16.04
C ALA A 36 10.47 -5.47 -16.13
N ASP A 37 9.99 -6.36 -16.99
CA ASP A 37 10.62 -7.67 -17.22
C ASP A 37 12.03 -7.56 -17.82
N TRP A 38 12.31 -6.49 -18.56
CA TRP A 38 13.63 -6.20 -19.11
C TRP A 38 14.58 -5.49 -18.12
N CYS A 39 14.11 -5.11 -16.96
CA CYS A 39 14.89 -4.40 -15.92
C CYS A 39 15.73 -5.40 -15.12
N SER A 40 17.05 -5.42 -15.36
CA SER A 40 17.96 -6.36 -14.70
C SER A 40 18.03 -6.17 -13.17
N VAL A 41 18.02 -4.92 -12.70
CA VAL A 41 18.03 -4.62 -11.26
C VAL A 41 16.74 -5.05 -10.57
N CYS A 42 15.61 -4.97 -11.28
CA CYS A 42 14.31 -5.46 -10.81
C CYS A 42 14.32 -6.98 -10.62
N LYS A 43 14.83 -7.71 -11.63
CA LYS A 43 14.94 -9.18 -11.59
C LYS A 43 15.82 -9.66 -10.44
N GLY A 44 16.96 -9.02 -10.23
CA GLY A 44 17.93 -9.43 -9.23
C GLY A 44 17.53 -9.06 -7.79
N ASN A 45 16.76 -8.01 -7.59
CA ASN A 45 16.51 -7.44 -6.27
C ASN A 45 15.04 -7.24 -5.92
N GLY A 46 14.14 -7.22 -6.91
CA GLY A 46 12.75 -6.80 -6.71
C GLY A 46 12.02 -7.61 -5.65
N GLN A 47 12.14 -8.94 -5.69
CA GLN A 47 11.44 -9.82 -4.76
C GLN A 47 11.97 -9.67 -3.33
N ARG A 48 13.29 -9.56 -3.14
CA ARG A 48 13.92 -9.30 -1.84
C ARG A 48 13.48 -7.94 -1.30
N ALA A 49 13.58 -6.89 -2.11
CA ALA A 49 13.19 -5.55 -1.72
C ALA A 49 11.71 -5.45 -1.35
N LEU A 50 10.82 -6.14 -2.08
CA LEU A 50 9.40 -6.22 -1.75
C LEU A 50 9.21 -6.91 -0.39
N GLY A 51 9.91 -8.00 -0.12
CA GLY A 51 9.89 -8.69 1.17
C GLY A 51 10.29 -7.76 2.32
N ALA A 52 11.41 -7.05 2.18
CA ALA A 52 11.87 -6.07 3.16
C ALA A 52 10.86 -4.92 3.35
N PHE A 53 10.25 -4.45 2.26
CA PHE A 53 9.20 -3.44 2.32
C PHE A 53 8.00 -3.92 3.14
N MET A 54 7.46 -5.08 2.81
CA MET A 54 6.27 -5.65 3.48
C MET A 54 6.52 -5.90 4.96
N GLU A 55 7.71 -6.39 5.31
CA GLU A 55 8.09 -6.62 6.71
C GLU A 55 8.08 -5.33 7.54
N ASN A 56 8.45 -4.21 6.95
CA ASN A 56 8.50 -2.91 7.61
C ASN A 56 7.23 -2.07 7.43
N ASN A 57 6.22 -2.59 6.74
CA ASN A 57 4.94 -1.92 6.50
C ASN A 57 3.73 -2.74 6.99
N LYS A 58 3.89 -3.54 8.03
CA LYS A 58 2.81 -4.35 8.63
C LYS A 58 1.64 -3.53 9.16
N ASP A 59 1.90 -2.29 9.54
CA ASP A 59 0.88 -1.34 10.00
C ASP A 59 0.01 -0.77 8.86
N GLY A 60 0.39 -0.97 7.59
CA GLY A 60 -0.34 -0.50 6.43
C GLY A 60 -0.34 1.01 6.22
N GLU A 61 0.55 1.76 6.89
CA GLU A 61 0.64 3.22 6.72
C GLU A 61 1.09 3.64 5.31
N ILE A 62 1.74 2.75 4.55
CA ILE A 62 2.17 2.99 3.18
C ILE A 62 1.36 2.10 2.24
N SER A 63 0.69 2.70 1.26
CA SER A 63 0.09 1.97 0.14
C SER A 63 1.14 1.74 -0.94
N LEU A 64 1.49 0.48 -1.20
CA LEU A 64 2.44 0.10 -2.25
C LEU A 64 1.71 -0.23 -3.55
N VAL A 65 2.15 0.38 -4.64
CA VAL A 65 1.66 0.12 -5.99
C VAL A 65 2.83 -0.26 -6.90
N VAL A 66 2.62 -1.30 -7.68
CA VAL A 66 3.56 -1.71 -8.73
C VAL A 66 3.15 -1.04 -10.03
N ASN A 67 4.03 -0.21 -10.58
CA ASN A 67 3.91 0.36 -11.91
C ASN A 67 4.73 -0.48 -12.89
N ASP A 68 4.07 -1.44 -13.52
CA ASP A 68 4.69 -2.31 -14.52
C ASP A 68 4.71 -1.60 -15.87
N VAL A 69 5.90 -1.34 -16.36
CA VAL A 69 6.15 -0.67 -17.63
C VAL A 69 6.78 -1.58 -18.68
N THR A 70 6.63 -2.91 -18.53
CA THR A 70 7.17 -3.92 -19.41
C THR A 70 6.76 -3.68 -20.87
N ASP A 71 5.48 -3.47 -21.10
CA ASP A 71 4.89 -3.21 -22.42
C ASP A 71 3.71 -2.23 -22.33
N ALA A 72 3.09 -1.95 -23.46
CA ALA A 72 1.98 -1.01 -23.55
C ALA A 72 0.74 -1.47 -22.75
N GLU A 73 0.48 -2.77 -22.69
CA GLU A 73 -0.68 -3.32 -21.98
C GLU A 73 -0.51 -3.24 -20.46
N THR A 74 0.64 -3.69 -19.94
CA THR A 74 0.95 -3.61 -18.51
C THR A 74 1.02 -2.17 -18.05
N LYS A 75 1.62 -1.29 -18.86
CA LYS A 75 1.67 0.16 -18.58
C LYS A 75 0.27 0.77 -18.47
N LYS A 76 -0.67 0.38 -19.36
CA LYS A 76 -2.06 0.85 -19.32
C LYS A 76 -2.79 0.38 -18.06
N LYS A 77 -2.61 -0.88 -17.67
CA LYS A 77 -3.19 -1.44 -16.43
C LYS A 77 -2.67 -0.69 -15.21
N SER A 78 -1.37 -0.50 -15.13
CA SER A 78 -0.72 0.24 -14.03
C SER A 78 -1.19 1.69 -13.97
N ALA A 79 -1.33 2.36 -15.11
CA ALA A 79 -1.82 3.73 -15.17
C ALA A 79 -3.22 3.89 -14.56
N PHE A 80 -4.09 2.90 -14.73
CA PHE A 80 -5.42 2.89 -14.12
C PHE A 80 -5.35 2.88 -12.59
N GLU A 81 -4.47 2.05 -12.00
CA GLU A 81 -4.26 2.02 -10.56
C GLU A 81 -3.65 3.33 -10.03
N LEU A 82 -2.67 3.88 -10.74
CA LEU A 82 -2.09 5.18 -10.40
C LEU A 82 -3.10 6.32 -10.47
N GLN A 83 -4.04 6.24 -11.41
CA GLN A 83 -5.12 7.22 -11.54
C GLN A 83 -6.11 7.13 -10.38
N LYS A 84 -6.49 5.94 -9.96
CA LYS A 84 -7.35 5.74 -8.78
C LYS A 84 -6.77 6.37 -7.52
N LEU A 85 -5.45 6.29 -7.36
CA LEU A 85 -4.73 6.89 -6.24
C LEU A 85 -4.47 8.40 -6.41
N GLY A 86 -4.80 8.96 -7.56
CA GLY A 86 -4.56 10.37 -7.88
C GLY A 86 -3.07 10.73 -8.03
N ILE A 87 -2.19 9.72 -8.26
CA ILE A 87 -0.73 9.90 -8.31
C ILE A 87 -0.18 9.96 -9.74
N ILE A 88 -1.00 9.67 -10.75
CA ILE A 88 -0.54 9.56 -12.14
C ILE A 88 0.16 10.82 -12.67
N LYS A 89 -0.32 12.01 -12.26
CA LYS A 89 0.31 13.28 -12.68
C LYS A 89 1.67 13.47 -12.03
N ALA A 90 1.80 13.12 -10.75
CA ALA A 90 3.08 13.21 -10.04
C ALA A 90 4.11 12.26 -10.63
N MET A 91 3.70 11.07 -11.07
CA MET A 91 4.57 10.06 -11.65
C MET A 91 5.18 10.40 -13.02
N LYS A 92 4.71 11.43 -13.71
CA LYS A 92 5.23 11.82 -15.03
C LYS A 92 6.73 12.10 -15.07
N ASN A 93 7.30 12.53 -13.96
CA ASN A 93 8.73 12.86 -13.85
C ASN A 93 9.56 11.75 -13.17
N TYR A 94 8.96 10.58 -12.91
CA TYR A 94 9.56 9.49 -12.15
C TYR A 94 9.47 8.19 -12.96
N GLU A 95 10.36 8.04 -13.96
CA GLU A 95 10.27 6.96 -14.95
C GLU A 95 11.32 5.85 -14.77
N ALA A 96 12.31 6.05 -13.89
CA ALA A 96 13.37 5.06 -13.71
C ALA A 96 12.82 3.74 -13.13
N THR A 97 13.14 2.61 -13.77
CA THR A 97 12.79 1.28 -13.30
C THR A 97 13.72 0.82 -12.17
N GLY A 98 13.24 -0.05 -11.29
CA GLY A 98 13.98 -0.49 -10.11
C GLY A 98 14.06 0.56 -9.00
N VAL A 99 13.20 1.57 -9.05
CA VAL A 99 13.13 2.64 -8.04
C VAL A 99 11.75 2.62 -7.39
N ILE A 100 11.74 2.80 -6.08
CA ILE A 100 10.54 3.02 -5.26
C ILE A 100 10.45 4.51 -4.96
N TYR A 101 9.40 5.16 -5.39
CA TYR A 101 9.11 6.56 -5.17
C TYR A 101 8.06 6.72 -4.09
N PHE A 102 8.31 7.57 -3.10
CA PHE A 102 7.40 7.82 -1.98
C PHE A 102 6.78 9.20 -2.10
N PHE A 103 5.45 9.24 -1.95
CA PHE A 103 4.66 10.46 -2.02
C PHE A 103 3.78 10.59 -0.78
N ASP A 104 3.58 11.80 -0.32
CA ASP A 104 2.54 12.11 0.66
C ASP A 104 1.17 11.78 0.06
N ALA A 105 0.38 10.94 0.73
CA ALA A 105 -0.90 10.48 0.19
C ALA A 105 -1.94 11.60 0.07
N LYS A 106 -1.87 12.64 0.90
CA LYS A 106 -2.79 13.78 0.91
C LYS A 106 -2.42 14.82 -0.14
N THR A 107 -1.17 15.24 -0.15
CA THR A 107 -0.70 16.34 -1.02
C THR A 107 -0.19 15.87 -2.37
N LYS A 108 0.09 14.57 -2.52
CA LYS A 108 0.71 13.95 -3.71
C LYS A 108 2.12 14.50 -4.02
N LYS A 109 2.73 15.17 -3.06
CA LYS A 109 4.11 15.67 -3.20
C LYS A 109 5.11 14.55 -2.96
N PRO A 110 6.23 14.53 -3.71
CA PRO A 110 7.28 13.55 -3.49
C PRO A 110 7.96 13.79 -2.13
N ILE A 111 8.29 12.70 -1.43
CA ILE A 111 9.00 12.73 -0.16
C ILE A 111 10.46 12.31 -0.38
N THR A 112 10.66 11.15 -0.99
CA THR A 112 11.98 10.56 -1.26
C THR A 112 11.86 9.39 -2.24
N GLN A 113 12.99 8.81 -2.60
CA GLN A 113 13.07 7.60 -3.42
C GLN A 113 14.21 6.71 -2.95
N ILE A 114 14.12 5.42 -3.28
CA ILE A 114 15.17 4.43 -3.02
C ILE A 114 15.17 3.39 -4.14
N THR A 115 16.32 2.81 -4.43
CA THR A 115 16.40 1.71 -5.42
C THR A 115 16.13 0.36 -4.76
N VAL A 116 15.55 -0.57 -5.52
CA VAL A 116 15.36 -1.96 -5.07
C VAL A 116 16.70 -2.68 -4.81
N ALA A 117 17.82 -2.13 -5.29
CA ALA A 117 19.16 -2.66 -5.04
C ALA A 117 19.71 -2.29 -3.65
N ASN A 118 19.12 -1.31 -2.94
CA ASN A 118 19.51 -0.98 -1.58
C ASN A 118 19.31 -2.18 -0.64
N SER A 119 20.07 -2.20 0.46
CA SER A 119 19.97 -3.26 1.47
C SER A 119 18.62 -3.27 2.19
N ASP A 120 18.29 -4.36 2.86
CA ASP A 120 17.04 -4.47 3.63
C ASP A 120 17.00 -3.44 4.78
N GLU A 121 18.15 -3.15 5.39
CA GLU A 121 18.30 -2.15 6.44
C GLU A 121 18.06 -0.74 5.92
N GLU A 122 18.57 -0.43 4.73
CA GLU A 122 18.34 0.87 4.09
C GLU A 122 16.87 1.05 3.70
N ILE A 123 16.22 0.00 3.18
CA ILE A 123 14.79 0.02 2.89
C ILE A 123 13.99 0.25 4.18
N ALA A 124 14.29 -0.49 5.24
CA ALA A 124 13.65 -0.32 6.55
C ALA A 124 13.81 1.10 7.11
N TYR A 125 15.02 1.65 7.00
CA TYR A 125 15.31 3.02 7.42
C TYR A 125 14.48 4.05 6.67
N VAL A 126 14.43 3.95 5.34
CA VAL A 126 13.64 4.87 4.50
C VAL A 126 12.15 4.76 4.81
N ILE A 127 11.60 3.56 4.96
CA ILE A 127 10.20 3.35 5.35
C ILE A 127 9.88 4.06 6.68
N SER A 128 10.72 3.87 7.69
CA SER A 128 10.57 4.55 8.97
C SER A 128 10.62 6.09 8.84
N LYS A 129 11.54 6.58 8.01
CA LYS A 129 11.70 8.02 7.76
C LYS A 129 10.47 8.63 7.07
N VAL A 130 9.94 7.99 6.03
CA VAL A 130 8.76 8.53 5.31
C VAL A 130 7.51 8.51 6.18
N LYS A 131 7.31 7.50 7.01
CA LYS A 131 6.20 7.46 7.97
C LYS A 131 6.26 8.62 8.97
N ARG A 132 7.46 8.99 9.42
CA ARG A 132 7.64 10.15 10.31
C ARG A 132 7.39 11.48 9.62
N ALA A 133 7.70 11.59 8.34
CA ALA A 133 7.56 12.83 7.56
C ALA A 133 6.10 13.27 7.35
N VAL A 134 5.13 12.35 7.48
CA VAL A 134 3.69 12.60 7.24
C VAL A 134 2.85 12.53 8.52
N ARG A 135 3.46 12.53 9.68
CA ARG A 135 2.79 12.55 10.99
C ARG A 135 2.29 13.94 11.38
#